data_6d7f532f1bbd42ef10f6f42defe7a689
#
_entry.id   6d7f532f1bbd42ef10f6f42defe7a689
#
_cell.length_a   1.000
_cell.length_b   1.000
_cell.length_c   1.000
_cell.angle_alpha   90.00
_cell.angle_beta   90.00
_cell.angle_gamma   90.00
#
_symmetry.space_group_name_H-M   'P 1'
#
loop_
_entity.id
_entity.type
_entity.pdbx_description
1 polymer ?
#
loop_
_entity_poly.entity_id
_entity_poly.type
_entity_poly.pdbx_seq_one_letter_code
_entity_poly.pdbx_strand_id
1 'polypeptide(L)'
;MSSEFESNTTENPIDNTAVISADSDTTQTNTADSNNADKKEEPLIHCDNLVKIYKTSDIEVMALQGLDFDVHKGELIAIIGKSGSGKSTLLNILGGLEKPTAGYIMFDGDMISEISQKELCEIRSNKIGYVWQKNTDNLLQYLTAVQNVEMPLLFSNLSKKEREQMAKEALDKVGLSEKYNSFPTSMSGGEQQRVAIAAAIVKKPELLLMDEPTGAVDKRTSDNLQQLFRKLNKETGITIIIVTHDISLADNVDRVVMISDGKISSERILKERYNSIKNENGSLADGIGGNTENSEDESTHEEFMILDKAGRVRLSPEMQEAAGINSNRVRIEVEDGKIVIRSEDE
;
A
#
# COMPACT_ATOMS: atom_id res chain seq x y z
N MET A 1 -12.28 -69.94 -3.40
CA MET A 1 -11.16 -70.09 -4.35
C MET A 1 -10.25 -68.91 -4.04
N SER A 2 -9.32 -69.02 -3.02
CA SER A 2 -7.98 -69.64 -3.07
C SER A 2 -7.15 -68.90 -4.14
N SER A 3 -6.07 -68.26 -3.84
CA SER A 3 -4.84 -68.57 -3.07
C SER A 3 -4.02 -67.25 -2.98
N GLU A 4 -3.57 -66.78 -1.85
CA GLU A 4 -2.29 -67.07 -1.17
C GLU A 4 -1.09 -67.20 -2.07
N PHE A 5 -0.12 -66.31 -1.91
CA PHE A 5 1.29 -66.67 -1.79
C PHE A 5 2.07 -65.61 -0.98
N GLU A 6 2.56 -66.06 0.15
CA GLU A 6 3.62 -65.47 0.98
C GLU A 6 4.99 -65.73 0.36
N SER A 7 5.98 -64.91 0.69
CA SER A 7 7.25 -65.29 1.36
C SER A 7 8.25 -64.14 1.23
N ASN A 8 8.68 -63.54 2.37
CA ASN A 8 9.92 -63.81 3.11
C ASN A 8 11.20 -63.54 2.31
N THR A 9 12.09 -62.69 2.80
CA THR A 9 13.11 -62.84 3.85
C THR A 9 14.02 -61.62 3.89
N THR A 10 14.25 -61.05 5.03
CA THR A 10 15.38 -61.10 6.00
C THR A 10 16.52 -60.10 5.78
N GLU A 11 16.74 -59.39 6.89
CA GLU A 11 17.97 -59.13 7.66
C GLU A 11 18.94 -58.03 7.13
N ASN A 12 19.31 -57.11 7.85
CA ASN A 12 19.66 -56.67 9.20
C ASN A 12 20.90 -55.76 9.13
N PRO A 13 21.35 -55.12 10.16
CA PRO A 13 21.73 -53.72 10.22
C PRO A 13 23.25 -53.51 10.35
N ILE A 14 23.74 -52.34 10.12
CA ILE A 14 25.11 -51.97 10.57
C ILE A 14 25.03 -50.68 11.42
N ASP A 15 25.27 -50.97 12.69
CA ASP A 15 25.61 -50.06 13.77
C ASP A 15 27.04 -49.50 13.56
N ASN A 16 27.23 -48.23 13.76
CA ASN A 16 28.56 -47.68 14.05
C ASN A 16 28.43 -46.43 14.93
N THR A 17 28.38 -46.71 16.20
CA THR A 17 28.72 -45.82 17.31
C THR A 17 30.21 -45.46 17.23
N ALA A 18 30.52 -44.15 17.21
CA ALA A 18 31.84 -43.64 17.60
C ALA A 18 31.64 -42.57 18.67
N VAL A 19 31.92 -42.98 19.89
CA VAL A 19 32.15 -42.14 21.07
C VAL A 19 33.54 -41.52 20.97
N ILE A 20 33.68 -40.21 21.10
CA ILE A 20 34.91 -39.56 21.53
C ILE A 20 34.59 -38.57 22.62
N SER A 21 35.26 -38.79 23.74
CA SER A 21 35.23 -38.15 25.03
C SER A 21 35.70 -36.69 25.03
N ALA A 22 35.22 -36.00 26.06
CA ALA A 22 35.57 -34.67 26.51
C ALA A 22 37.10 -34.49 26.77
N ASP A 23 37.56 -33.25 26.50
CA ASP A 23 38.46 -32.59 27.45
C ASP A 23 38.21 -31.09 27.44
N SER A 24 38.21 -30.56 28.66
CA SER A 24 38.07 -29.18 29.07
C SER A 24 39.28 -28.35 28.70
N ASP A 25 39.07 -27.14 28.18
CA ASP A 25 39.88 -26.00 28.70
C ASP A 25 39.12 -24.66 28.52
N THR A 26 39.09 -23.96 29.61
CA THR A 26 38.54 -22.65 29.87
C THR A 26 39.40 -21.58 29.19
N THR A 27 38.80 -20.76 28.33
CA THR A 27 39.23 -19.37 28.16
C THR A 27 38.00 -18.49 27.91
N GLN A 28 37.65 -17.73 28.96
CA GLN A 28 36.74 -16.60 28.87
C GLN A 28 37.36 -15.53 27.99
N THR A 29 36.72 -15.24 26.86
CA THR A 29 36.89 -13.95 26.20
C THR A 29 35.51 -13.32 26.04
N ASN A 30 35.28 -12.27 26.83
CA ASN A 30 34.21 -11.33 26.68
C ASN A 30 34.20 -10.77 25.25
N THR A 31 33.16 -11.06 24.49
CA THR A 31 32.73 -10.25 23.35
C THR A 31 31.28 -9.90 23.60
N ALA A 32 31.09 -8.80 24.33
CA ALA A 32 29.86 -8.01 24.25
C ALA A 32 29.91 -7.26 22.93
N ASP A 33 28.66 -7.09 22.36
CA ASP A 33 28.35 -6.12 21.33
C ASP A 33 28.85 -6.34 19.90
N SER A 34 28.06 -7.10 19.13
CA SER A 34 27.81 -6.80 17.72
C SER A 34 26.56 -7.52 17.21
N ASN A 35 25.37 -7.19 17.76
CA ASN A 35 24.09 -7.51 17.17
C ASN A 35 23.28 -6.23 17.02
N ASN A 36 23.83 -5.27 16.27
CA ASN A 36 23.07 -4.19 15.66
C ASN A 36 23.19 -4.36 14.14
N ALA A 37 22.78 -5.54 13.66
CA ALA A 37 22.53 -5.77 12.24
C ALA A 37 21.15 -5.17 11.94
N ASP A 38 21.15 -4.18 11.07
CA ASP A 38 20.04 -3.47 10.46
C ASP A 38 18.69 -4.22 10.53
N LYS A 39 17.84 -3.87 11.49
CA LYS A 39 16.42 -4.20 11.41
C LYS A 39 15.85 -3.34 10.27
N LYS A 40 15.79 -3.88 9.07
CA LYS A 40 14.92 -3.38 8.03
C LYS A 40 13.52 -3.27 8.65
N GLU A 41 12.98 -2.07 8.77
CA GLU A 41 11.59 -1.92 9.23
C GLU A 41 10.68 -2.72 8.31
N GLU A 42 9.95 -3.67 8.89
CA GLU A 42 8.99 -4.47 8.12
C GLU A 42 7.87 -3.54 7.63
N PRO A 43 7.48 -3.65 6.36
CA PRO A 43 6.41 -2.83 5.82
C PRO A 43 5.08 -3.13 6.54
N LEU A 44 4.22 -2.12 6.70
CA LEU A 44 2.85 -2.31 7.18
C LEU A 44 2.04 -3.19 6.22
N ILE A 45 2.24 -2.99 4.92
CA ILE A 45 1.65 -3.81 3.86
C ILE A 45 2.78 -4.32 2.98
N HIS A 46 2.78 -5.62 2.71
CA HIS A 46 3.63 -6.25 1.73
C HIS A 46 2.79 -7.06 0.75
N CYS A 47 2.89 -6.74 -0.53
CA CYS A 47 2.21 -7.42 -1.62
C CYS A 47 3.25 -8.10 -2.52
N ASP A 48 3.11 -9.40 -2.73
CA ASP A 48 3.98 -10.17 -3.63
C ASP A 48 3.16 -10.76 -4.78
N ASN A 49 3.53 -10.35 -5.99
CA ASN A 49 3.00 -10.88 -7.25
C ASN A 49 1.47 -10.93 -7.30
N LEU A 50 0.79 -9.86 -6.85
CA LEU A 50 -0.68 -9.82 -6.80
C LEU A 50 -1.28 -9.92 -8.20
N VAL A 51 -2.10 -10.94 -8.40
CA VAL A 51 -2.93 -11.13 -9.59
C VAL A 51 -4.40 -11.12 -9.20
N LYS A 52 -5.21 -10.37 -9.93
CA LYS A 52 -6.67 -10.40 -9.80
C LYS A 52 -7.33 -10.56 -11.15
N ILE A 53 -8.11 -11.62 -11.27
CA ILE A 53 -8.88 -11.94 -12.47
C ILE A 53 -10.35 -11.99 -12.10
N TYR A 54 -11.17 -11.21 -12.78
CA TYR A 54 -12.63 -11.28 -12.71
C TYR A 54 -13.13 -12.13 -13.86
N LYS A 55 -13.94 -13.14 -13.53
CA LYS A 55 -14.55 -14.04 -14.53
C LYS A 55 -16.06 -13.91 -14.48
N THR A 56 -16.66 -13.66 -15.64
CA THR A 56 -18.09 -13.84 -15.90
C THR A 56 -18.25 -14.98 -16.89
N SER A 57 -19.50 -15.33 -17.26
CA SER A 57 -19.76 -16.41 -18.24
C SER A 57 -19.01 -16.23 -19.57
N ASP A 58 -18.84 -14.97 -20.01
CA ASP A 58 -18.37 -14.66 -21.35
C ASP A 58 -17.10 -13.81 -21.41
N ILE A 59 -16.68 -13.25 -20.27
CA ILE A 59 -15.56 -12.29 -20.21
C ILE A 59 -14.65 -12.63 -19.05
N GLU A 60 -13.35 -12.60 -19.32
CA GLU A 60 -12.30 -12.65 -18.33
C GLU A 60 -11.49 -11.35 -18.37
N VAL A 61 -11.44 -10.65 -17.23
CA VAL A 61 -10.71 -9.38 -17.09
C VAL A 61 -9.62 -9.54 -16.05
N MET A 62 -8.38 -9.37 -16.47
CA MET A 62 -7.22 -9.33 -15.57
C MET A 62 -7.04 -7.90 -15.06
N ALA A 63 -7.46 -7.64 -13.83
CA ALA A 63 -7.42 -6.32 -13.23
C ALA A 63 -6.07 -6.01 -12.58
N LEU A 64 -5.36 -7.02 -12.05
CA LEU A 64 -3.97 -6.90 -11.56
C LEU A 64 -3.12 -8.01 -12.18
N GLN A 65 -1.88 -7.69 -12.55
CA GLN A 65 -1.03 -8.52 -13.40
C GLN A 65 0.35 -8.81 -12.77
N GLY A 66 0.37 -9.32 -11.53
CA GLY A 66 1.63 -9.58 -10.82
C GLY A 66 2.23 -8.31 -10.25
N LEU A 67 1.47 -7.64 -9.39
CA LEU A 67 1.85 -6.37 -8.77
C LEU A 67 2.58 -6.63 -7.45
N ASP A 68 3.79 -6.07 -7.32
CA ASP A 68 4.57 -6.02 -6.08
C ASP A 68 4.44 -4.62 -5.49
N PHE A 69 4.16 -4.52 -4.17
CA PHE A 69 3.92 -3.22 -3.54
C PHE A 69 4.15 -3.27 -2.03
N ASP A 70 5.02 -2.41 -1.54
CA ASP A 70 5.30 -2.24 -0.12
C ASP A 70 4.79 -0.89 0.37
N VAL A 71 4.23 -0.85 1.58
CA VAL A 71 3.80 0.37 2.26
C VAL A 71 4.36 0.37 3.66
N HIS A 72 5.07 1.43 4.04
CA HIS A 72 5.62 1.58 5.37
C HIS A 72 4.66 2.34 6.30
N LYS A 73 4.81 2.12 7.61
CA LYS A 73 3.98 2.82 8.62
C LYS A 73 4.15 4.33 8.51
N GLY A 74 3.03 5.04 8.61
CA GLY A 74 3.00 6.51 8.56
C GLY A 74 3.18 7.12 7.17
N GLU A 75 3.21 6.35 6.08
CA GLU A 75 3.24 6.89 4.71
C GLU A 75 1.91 7.54 4.32
N LEU A 76 2.00 8.64 3.58
CA LEU A 76 0.89 9.22 2.83
C LEU A 76 1.14 8.99 1.33
N ILE A 77 0.37 8.07 0.73
CA ILE A 77 0.58 7.58 -0.64
C ILE A 77 -0.61 7.94 -1.52
N ALA A 78 -0.33 8.42 -2.73
CA ALA A 78 -1.32 8.52 -3.80
C ALA A 78 -1.08 7.43 -4.85
N ILE A 79 -2.12 6.66 -5.17
CA ILE A 79 -2.14 5.71 -6.28
C ILE A 79 -2.91 6.33 -7.42
N ILE A 80 -2.21 6.67 -8.50
CA ILE A 80 -2.76 7.41 -9.63
C ILE A 80 -2.80 6.52 -10.87
N GLY A 81 -3.81 6.69 -11.70
CA GLY A 81 -3.93 5.97 -12.98
C GLY A 81 -5.26 6.22 -13.67
N LYS A 82 -5.37 5.84 -14.93
CA LYS A 82 -6.59 5.98 -15.73
C LYS A 82 -7.72 5.12 -15.17
N SER A 83 -8.97 5.43 -15.53
CA SER A 83 -10.10 4.57 -15.21
C SER A 83 -9.87 3.15 -15.77
N GLY A 84 -10.20 2.13 -14.98
CA GLY A 84 -9.98 0.73 -15.37
C GLY A 84 -8.55 0.21 -15.21
N SER A 85 -7.59 0.99 -14.69
CA SER A 85 -6.20 0.53 -14.51
C SER A 85 -5.97 -0.44 -13.34
N GLY A 86 -7.00 -0.76 -12.54
CA GLY A 86 -6.91 -1.69 -11.41
C GLY A 86 -6.82 -1.05 -10.02
N LYS A 87 -6.88 0.28 -9.91
CA LYS A 87 -6.72 1.04 -8.65
C LYS A 87 -7.70 0.61 -7.54
N SER A 88 -9.01 0.68 -7.80
CA SER A 88 -10.03 0.28 -6.81
C SER A 88 -9.95 -1.20 -6.48
N THR A 89 -9.57 -2.05 -7.45
CA THR A 89 -9.30 -3.47 -7.21
C THR A 89 -8.14 -3.65 -6.23
N LEU A 90 -7.03 -2.93 -6.44
CA LEU A 90 -5.91 -2.95 -5.51
C LEU A 90 -6.35 -2.47 -4.13
N LEU A 91 -7.06 -1.34 -4.05
CA LEU A 91 -7.53 -0.79 -2.78
C LEU A 91 -8.43 -1.80 -2.02
N ASN A 92 -9.31 -2.51 -2.71
CA ASN A 92 -10.16 -3.54 -2.12
C ASN A 92 -9.36 -4.73 -1.58
N ILE A 93 -8.29 -5.13 -2.27
CA ILE A 93 -7.41 -6.20 -1.81
C ILE A 93 -6.60 -5.73 -0.59
N LEU A 94 -6.05 -4.51 -0.62
CA LEU A 94 -5.33 -3.90 0.52
C LEU A 94 -6.23 -3.80 1.77
N GLY A 95 -7.51 -3.48 1.57
CA GLY A 95 -8.53 -3.42 2.62
C GLY A 95 -9.07 -4.78 3.06
N GLY A 96 -8.61 -5.89 2.47
CA GLY A 96 -9.11 -7.24 2.76
C GLY A 96 -10.59 -7.44 2.38
N LEU A 97 -11.14 -6.61 1.50
CA LEU A 97 -12.52 -6.72 0.99
C LEU A 97 -12.61 -7.78 -0.10
N GLU A 98 -11.53 -7.95 -0.85
CA GLU A 98 -11.38 -8.96 -1.90
C GLU A 98 -10.10 -9.76 -1.71
N LYS A 99 -10.13 -11.05 -2.07
CA LYS A 99 -8.92 -11.87 -2.13
C LYS A 99 -8.27 -11.77 -3.51
N PRO A 100 -6.93 -11.78 -3.60
CA PRO A 100 -6.26 -11.93 -4.88
C PRO A 100 -6.57 -13.30 -5.49
N THR A 101 -6.42 -13.42 -6.82
CA THR A 101 -6.54 -14.71 -7.54
C THR A 101 -5.25 -15.52 -7.40
N ALA A 102 -4.10 -14.83 -7.36
CA ALA A 102 -2.78 -15.39 -7.08
C ALA A 102 -1.89 -14.32 -6.44
N GLY A 103 -0.75 -14.74 -5.90
CA GLY A 103 0.09 -13.90 -5.05
C GLY A 103 -0.47 -13.81 -3.63
N TYR A 104 0.18 -13.02 -2.78
CA TYR A 104 -0.26 -12.87 -1.40
C TYR A 104 -0.10 -11.43 -0.91
N ILE A 105 -0.80 -11.12 0.17
CA ILE A 105 -0.71 -9.85 0.88
C ILE A 105 -0.52 -10.10 2.37
N MET A 106 0.44 -9.39 2.95
CA MET A 106 0.66 -9.32 4.38
C MET A 106 0.27 -7.94 4.90
N PHE A 107 -0.31 -7.90 6.08
CA PHE A 107 -0.63 -6.69 6.82
C PHE A 107 -0.08 -6.81 8.23
N ASP A 108 0.85 -5.92 8.62
CA ASP A 108 1.51 -5.90 9.93
C ASP A 108 2.09 -7.28 10.32
N GLY A 109 2.71 -7.98 9.35
CA GLY A 109 3.29 -9.32 9.51
C GLY A 109 2.30 -10.49 9.34
N ASP A 110 0.99 -10.26 9.35
CA ASP A 110 -0.04 -11.29 9.17
C ASP A 110 -0.39 -11.49 7.69
N MET A 111 -0.41 -12.73 7.20
CA MET A 111 -0.80 -13.07 5.82
C MET A 111 -2.32 -13.03 5.66
N ILE A 112 -2.88 -11.84 5.38
CA ILE A 112 -4.33 -11.61 5.35
C ILE A 112 -5.04 -12.33 4.19
N SER A 113 -4.32 -12.79 3.18
CA SER A 113 -4.89 -13.64 2.12
C SER A 113 -5.27 -15.05 2.59
N GLU A 114 -4.68 -15.56 3.70
CA GLU A 114 -4.85 -16.93 4.17
C GLU A 114 -5.63 -17.05 5.49
N ILE A 115 -5.72 -15.98 6.29
CA ILE A 115 -6.42 -16.00 7.58
C ILE A 115 -7.92 -16.26 7.43
N SER A 116 -8.54 -16.68 8.53
CA SER A 116 -9.98 -16.93 8.57
C SER A 116 -10.79 -15.64 8.34
N GLN A 117 -12.04 -15.79 7.88
CA GLN A 117 -12.93 -14.64 7.70
C GLN A 117 -13.19 -13.87 9.01
N LYS A 118 -13.15 -14.56 10.16
CA LYS A 118 -13.31 -13.92 11.46
C LYS A 118 -12.13 -13.00 11.79
N GLU A 119 -10.92 -13.51 11.67
CA GLU A 119 -9.68 -12.74 11.90
C GLU A 119 -9.58 -11.55 10.92
N LEU A 120 -9.87 -11.78 9.63
CA LEU A 120 -9.91 -10.71 8.62
C LEU A 120 -10.95 -9.64 8.99
N CYS A 121 -12.10 -10.04 9.52
CA CYS A 121 -13.13 -9.09 9.97
C CYS A 121 -12.65 -8.26 11.18
N GLU A 122 -11.90 -8.86 12.09
CA GLU A 122 -11.29 -8.16 13.24
C GLU A 122 -10.24 -7.14 12.78
N ILE A 123 -9.35 -7.52 11.86
CA ILE A 123 -8.35 -6.61 11.26
C ILE A 123 -9.06 -5.43 10.58
N ARG A 124 -10.00 -5.70 9.67
CA ARG A 124 -10.76 -4.65 8.98
C ARG A 124 -11.49 -3.71 9.93
N SER A 125 -12.11 -4.27 10.96
CA SER A 125 -12.89 -3.48 11.90
C SER A 125 -12.03 -2.57 12.79
N ASN A 126 -10.83 -3.00 13.14
CA ASN A 126 -10.03 -2.31 14.17
C ASN A 126 -8.80 -1.60 13.60
N LYS A 127 -8.19 -2.15 12.54
CA LYS A 127 -6.92 -1.64 12.00
C LYS A 127 -7.07 -0.87 10.69
N ILE A 128 -8.19 -1.01 9.96
CA ILE A 128 -8.38 -0.39 8.65
C ILE A 128 -9.60 0.52 8.67
N GLY A 129 -9.41 1.80 8.32
CA GLY A 129 -10.48 2.73 7.96
C GLY A 129 -10.68 2.75 6.44
N TYR A 130 -11.92 2.87 5.99
CA TYR A 130 -12.23 2.92 4.56
C TYR A 130 -13.19 4.07 4.24
N VAL A 131 -12.89 4.84 3.19
CA VAL A 131 -13.75 5.90 2.65
C VAL A 131 -14.04 5.59 1.18
N TRP A 132 -15.31 5.31 0.89
CA TRP A 132 -15.79 4.95 -0.44
C TRP A 132 -15.92 6.16 -1.35
N GLN A 133 -15.83 5.93 -2.66
CA GLN A 133 -15.93 6.97 -3.70
C GLN A 133 -17.23 7.79 -3.61
N LYS A 134 -18.36 7.14 -3.33
CA LYS A 134 -19.65 7.82 -3.24
C LYS A 134 -19.98 8.19 -1.80
N ASN A 135 -20.27 9.47 -1.55
CA ASN A 135 -20.66 9.95 -0.22
C ASN A 135 -21.90 9.22 0.33
N THR A 136 -22.84 8.83 -0.56
CA THR A 136 -24.02 8.05 -0.18
C THR A 136 -23.70 6.67 0.39
N ASP A 137 -22.56 6.10 0.03
CA ASP A 137 -22.14 4.77 0.48
C ASP A 137 -21.42 4.87 1.84
N ASN A 138 -20.98 6.08 2.22
CA ASN A 138 -20.28 6.35 3.47
C ASN A 138 -21.22 6.76 4.62
N LEU A 139 -22.37 7.39 4.32
CA LEU A 139 -23.20 8.06 5.34
C LEU A 139 -24.68 7.64 5.25
N LEU A 140 -25.26 7.38 6.41
CA LEU A 140 -26.69 7.18 6.55
C LEU A 140 -27.40 8.56 6.66
N GLN A 141 -28.18 8.90 5.65
CA GLN A 141 -28.76 10.22 5.47
C GLN A 141 -29.77 10.63 6.57
N TYR A 142 -30.33 9.66 7.30
CA TYR A 142 -31.28 9.83 8.39
C TYR A 142 -30.61 9.90 9.79
N LEU A 143 -29.30 9.78 9.86
CA LEU A 143 -28.50 9.95 11.08
C LEU A 143 -27.77 11.28 11.04
N THR A 144 -27.56 11.89 12.23
CA THR A 144 -26.74 13.09 12.36
C THR A 144 -25.26 12.76 12.12
N ALA A 145 -24.41 13.79 11.98
CA ALA A 145 -22.96 13.62 11.83
C ALA A 145 -22.35 12.77 12.96
N VAL A 146 -22.67 13.12 14.21
CA VAL A 146 -22.14 12.36 15.36
C VAL A 146 -22.64 10.92 15.35
N GLN A 147 -23.90 10.67 15.00
CA GLN A 147 -24.45 9.33 14.92
C GLN A 147 -23.81 8.50 13.81
N ASN A 148 -23.52 9.10 12.65
CA ASN A 148 -22.79 8.45 11.58
C ASN A 148 -21.37 8.03 12.02
N VAL A 149 -20.67 8.90 12.76
CA VAL A 149 -19.33 8.62 13.27
C VAL A 149 -19.35 7.62 14.42
N GLU A 150 -20.45 7.51 15.19
CA GLU A 150 -20.63 6.47 16.20
C GLU A 150 -20.84 5.06 15.63
N MET A 151 -21.33 4.92 14.38
CA MET A 151 -21.70 3.63 13.80
C MET A 151 -20.60 2.56 13.90
N PRO A 152 -19.33 2.84 13.54
CA PRO A 152 -18.26 1.87 13.68
C PRO A 152 -18.00 1.41 15.12
N LEU A 153 -18.39 2.21 16.12
CA LEU A 153 -18.18 1.93 17.54
C LEU A 153 -19.30 1.09 18.18
N LEU A 154 -20.43 0.85 17.47
CA LEU A 154 -21.59 0.15 18.07
C LEU A 154 -21.29 -1.29 18.51
N PHE A 155 -20.32 -1.92 17.88
CA PHE A 155 -19.91 -3.29 18.20
C PHE A 155 -18.72 -3.35 19.19
N SER A 156 -18.33 -2.21 19.78
CA SER A 156 -17.32 -2.15 20.84
C SER A 156 -17.96 -2.27 22.22
N ASN A 157 -17.15 -2.58 23.24
CA ASN A 157 -17.58 -2.63 24.64
C ASN A 157 -17.68 -1.24 25.29
N LEU A 158 -17.72 -0.16 24.50
CA LEU A 158 -17.80 1.23 24.99
C LEU A 158 -19.23 1.59 25.41
N SER A 159 -19.36 2.39 26.47
CA SER A 159 -20.63 3.01 26.83
C SER A 159 -21.11 4.01 25.77
N LYS A 160 -22.39 4.33 25.77
CA LYS A 160 -22.95 5.34 24.87
C LYS A 160 -22.20 6.68 24.98
N LYS A 161 -21.87 7.11 26.21
CA LYS A 161 -21.19 8.38 26.48
C LYS A 161 -19.77 8.38 25.90
N GLU A 162 -19.05 7.27 26.04
CA GLU A 162 -17.69 7.13 25.47
C GLU A 162 -17.73 7.15 23.95
N ARG A 163 -18.69 6.42 23.32
CA ARG A 163 -18.83 6.44 21.84
C ARG A 163 -19.13 7.84 21.32
N GLU A 164 -20.10 8.55 21.96
CA GLU A 164 -20.45 9.92 21.57
C GLU A 164 -19.25 10.87 21.72
N GLN A 165 -18.48 10.72 22.79
CA GLN A 165 -17.28 11.54 23.00
C GLN A 165 -16.21 11.27 21.92
N MET A 166 -15.92 10.01 21.62
CA MET A 166 -14.98 9.65 20.56
C MET A 166 -15.44 10.14 19.18
N ALA A 167 -16.74 10.08 18.91
CA ALA A 167 -17.30 10.56 17.66
C ALA A 167 -17.15 12.09 17.52
N LYS A 168 -17.37 12.85 18.60
CA LYS A 168 -17.15 14.31 18.62
C LYS A 168 -15.66 14.65 18.41
N GLU A 169 -14.76 13.96 19.11
CA GLU A 169 -13.31 14.15 18.93
C GLU A 169 -12.86 13.86 17.48
N ALA A 170 -13.44 12.85 16.84
CA ALA A 170 -13.15 12.56 15.44
C ALA A 170 -13.69 13.67 14.49
N LEU A 171 -14.88 14.20 14.76
CA LEU A 171 -15.45 15.33 14.03
C LEU A 171 -14.63 16.61 14.21
N ASP A 172 -14.11 16.86 15.43
CA ASP A 172 -13.23 18.00 15.69
C ASP A 172 -11.94 17.94 14.88
N LYS A 173 -11.33 16.75 14.78
CA LYS A 173 -10.11 16.54 13.97
C LYS A 173 -10.30 16.89 12.50
N VAL A 174 -11.50 16.70 11.97
CA VAL A 174 -11.84 17.04 10.58
C VAL A 174 -12.46 18.43 10.42
N GLY A 175 -12.51 19.23 11.51
CA GLY A 175 -13.00 20.63 11.50
C GLY A 175 -14.52 20.74 11.39
N LEU A 176 -15.26 19.86 12.07
CA LEU A 176 -16.74 19.84 12.08
C LEU A 176 -17.35 19.97 13.48
N SER A 177 -16.69 20.68 14.41
CA SER A 177 -17.13 20.89 15.79
C SER A 177 -18.54 21.51 15.89
N GLU A 178 -18.91 22.36 14.93
CA GLU A 178 -20.22 23.04 14.90
C GLU A 178 -21.32 22.20 14.21
N LYS A 179 -20.99 20.98 13.72
CA LYS A 179 -21.88 20.20 12.87
C LYS A 179 -22.34 18.86 13.46
N TYR A 180 -22.11 18.60 14.76
CA TYR A 180 -22.43 17.31 15.39
C TYR A 180 -23.86 16.82 15.13
N ASN A 181 -24.83 17.74 15.23
CA ASN A 181 -26.25 17.44 15.11
C ASN A 181 -26.82 17.68 13.70
N SER A 182 -25.99 18.08 12.73
CA SER A 182 -26.42 18.29 11.35
C SER A 182 -26.61 16.94 10.64
N PHE A 183 -27.62 16.87 9.77
CA PHE A 183 -27.86 15.72 8.92
C PHE A 183 -27.06 15.85 7.60
N PRO A 184 -26.58 14.76 7.01
CA PRO A 184 -25.86 14.82 5.73
C PRO A 184 -26.60 15.60 4.64
N THR A 185 -27.93 15.50 4.58
CA THR A 185 -28.78 16.23 3.62
C THR A 185 -28.68 17.75 3.74
N SER A 186 -28.26 18.28 4.89
CA SER A 186 -28.07 19.73 5.15
C SER A 186 -26.61 20.17 5.04
N MET A 187 -25.70 19.24 4.66
CA MET A 187 -24.26 19.48 4.56
C MET A 187 -23.82 19.60 3.10
N SER A 188 -22.79 20.41 2.87
CA SER A 188 -22.07 20.42 1.58
C SER A 188 -21.39 19.08 1.32
N GLY A 189 -21.06 18.78 0.06
CA GLY A 189 -20.33 17.55 -0.30
C GLY A 189 -18.99 17.40 0.43
N GLY A 190 -18.25 18.50 0.60
CA GLY A 190 -17.01 18.49 1.37
C GLY A 190 -17.19 18.29 2.88
N GLU A 191 -18.31 18.77 3.47
CA GLU A 191 -18.65 18.47 4.86
C GLU A 191 -19.05 17.02 5.04
N GLN A 192 -19.86 16.46 4.12
CA GLN A 192 -20.18 15.03 4.11
C GLN A 192 -18.93 14.16 4.00
N GLN A 193 -17.99 14.54 3.12
CA GLN A 193 -16.72 13.82 2.97
C GLN A 193 -15.90 13.85 4.26
N ARG A 194 -15.84 14.99 4.96
CA ARG A 194 -15.19 15.07 6.27
C ARG A 194 -15.88 14.22 7.34
N VAL A 195 -17.21 14.10 7.34
CA VAL A 195 -17.92 13.18 8.25
C VAL A 195 -17.54 11.72 7.93
N ALA A 196 -17.45 11.34 6.65
CA ALA A 196 -17.02 10.00 6.24
C ALA A 196 -15.61 9.68 6.70
N ILE A 197 -14.69 10.65 6.55
CA ILE A 197 -13.31 10.52 7.05
C ILE A 197 -13.31 10.37 8.59
N ALA A 198 -14.09 11.18 9.32
CA ALA A 198 -14.21 11.08 10.77
C ALA A 198 -14.71 9.68 11.20
N ALA A 199 -15.70 9.12 10.51
CA ALA A 199 -16.20 7.77 10.77
C ALA A 199 -15.13 6.70 10.50
N ALA A 200 -14.33 6.87 9.45
CA ALA A 200 -13.26 5.94 9.13
C ALA A 200 -12.11 5.96 10.16
N ILE A 201 -11.82 7.12 10.78
CA ILE A 201 -10.70 7.26 11.73
C ILE A 201 -11.12 7.15 13.20
N VAL A 202 -12.41 7.04 13.54
CA VAL A 202 -12.91 7.09 14.92
C VAL A 202 -12.33 5.97 15.81
N LYS A 203 -12.02 4.82 15.24
CA LYS A 203 -11.37 3.69 15.92
C LYS A 203 -9.84 3.81 15.99
N LYS A 204 -9.26 4.90 15.48
CA LYS A 204 -7.80 5.11 15.37
C LYS A 204 -7.12 3.97 14.61
N PRO A 205 -7.51 3.69 13.37
CA PRO A 205 -6.92 2.62 12.59
C PRO A 205 -5.45 2.90 12.26
N GLU A 206 -4.70 1.86 11.91
CA GLU A 206 -3.31 1.95 11.45
C GLU A 206 -3.23 2.37 9.97
N LEU A 207 -4.26 2.01 9.20
CA LEU A 207 -4.36 2.27 7.76
C LEU A 207 -5.69 2.94 7.42
N LEU A 208 -5.64 4.02 6.63
CA LEU A 208 -6.81 4.67 6.04
C LEU A 208 -6.75 4.54 4.52
N LEU A 209 -7.75 3.87 3.95
CA LEU A 209 -7.92 3.67 2.51
C LEU A 209 -9.01 4.60 1.99
N MET A 210 -8.74 5.34 0.92
CA MET A 210 -9.70 6.28 0.34
C MET A 210 -9.77 6.10 -1.18
N ASP A 211 -10.99 5.87 -1.68
CA ASP A 211 -11.26 5.75 -3.12
C ASP A 211 -11.88 7.06 -3.64
N GLU A 212 -11.11 7.79 -4.48
CA GLU A 212 -11.50 9.06 -5.12
C GLU A 212 -12.10 10.10 -4.14
N PRO A 213 -11.46 10.38 -2.97
CA PRO A 213 -12.07 11.18 -1.92
C PRO A 213 -12.32 12.65 -2.30
N THR A 214 -11.74 13.13 -3.39
CA THR A 214 -11.88 14.50 -3.90
C THR A 214 -12.69 14.59 -5.19
N GLY A 215 -13.10 13.48 -5.76
CA GLY A 215 -13.72 13.42 -7.09
C GLY A 215 -15.11 14.08 -7.22
N ALA A 216 -15.80 14.30 -6.11
CA ALA A 216 -17.16 14.85 -6.10
C ALA A 216 -17.23 16.28 -5.52
N VAL A 217 -16.10 16.98 -5.32
CA VAL A 217 -16.04 18.31 -4.72
C VAL A 217 -15.35 19.33 -5.64
N ASP A 218 -15.60 20.62 -5.42
CA ASP A 218 -14.91 21.68 -6.12
C ASP A 218 -13.41 21.75 -5.75
N LYS A 219 -12.60 22.44 -6.60
CA LYS A 219 -11.15 22.52 -6.43
C LYS A 219 -10.72 23.05 -5.06
N ARG A 220 -11.36 24.11 -4.54
CA ARG A 220 -11.01 24.69 -3.23
C ARG A 220 -11.28 23.68 -2.11
N THR A 221 -12.38 22.96 -2.20
CA THR A 221 -12.71 21.90 -1.23
C THR A 221 -11.75 20.72 -1.35
N SER A 222 -11.33 20.38 -2.58
CA SER A 222 -10.29 19.36 -2.82
C SER A 222 -8.97 19.76 -2.15
N ASP A 223 -8.47 20.99 -2.35
CA ASP A 223 -7.24 21.48 -1.75
C ASP A 223 -7.31 21.43 -0.20
N ASN A 224 -8.46 21.82 0.39
CA ASN A 224 -8.68 21.73 1.83
C ASN A 224 -8.66 20.28 2.34
N LEU A 225 -9.22 19.32 1.59
CA LEU A 225 -9.18 17.90 1.94
C LEU A 225 -7.76 17.34 1.87
N GLN A 226 -6.98 17.72 0.86
CA GLN A 226 -5.57 17.32 0.74
C GLN A 226 -4.76 17.80 1.95
N GLN A 227 -4.94 19.06 2.36
CA GLN A 227 -4.32 19.58 3.59
C GLN A 227 -4.78 18.81 4.84
N LEU A 228 -6.06 18.44 4.92
CA LEU A 228 -6.59 17.61 6.02
C LEU A 228 -5.92 16.24 6.05
N PHE A 229 -5.72 15.56 4.90
CA PHE A 229 -5.03 14.27 4.85
C PHE A 229 -3.60 14.38 5.38
N ARG A 230 -2.85 15.40 4.93
CA ARG A 230 -1.49 15.67 5.40
C ARG A 230 -1.45 15.96 6.91
N LYS A 231 -2.41 16.75 7.41
CA LYS A 231 -2.55 17.04 8.82
C LYS A 231 -2.83 15.78 9.65
N LEU A 232 -3.82 14.98 9.24
CA LEU A 232 -4.16 13.73 9.91
C LEU A 232 -2.97 12.77 9.95
N ASN A 233 -2.28 12.57 8.83
CA ASN A 233 -1.09 11.73 8.76
C ASN A 233 -0.01 12.20 9.74
N LYS A 234 0.36 13.49 9.73
CA LYS A 234 1.40 14.05 10.60
C LYS A 234 1.03 14.02 12.10
N GLU A 235 -0.22 14.32 12.45
CA GLU A 235 -0.67 14.40 13.86
C GLU A 235 -0.92 13.04 14.49
N THR A 236 -1.31 12.04 13.71
CA THR A 236 -1.71 10.73 14.24
C THR A 236 -0.78 9.59 13.88
N GLY A 237 0.14 9.79 12.92
CA GLY A 237 1.00 8.75 12.40
C GLY A 237 0.27 7.68 11.57
N ILE A 238 -1.00 7.91 11.21
CA ILE A 238 -1.80 6.97 10.42
C ILE A 238 -1.23 6.85 9.01
N THR A 239 -1.11 5.62 8.52
CA THR A 239 -0.78 5.36 7.12
C THR A 239 -1.99 5.66 6.24
N ILE A 240 -1.82 6.40 5.16
CA ILE A 240 -2.93 6.81 4.29
C ILE A 240 -2.62 6.42 2.84
N ILE A 241 -3.55 5.71 2.21
CA ILE A 241 -3.50 5.39 0.77
C ILE A 241 -4.72 6.00 0.09
N ILE A 242 -4.48 6.85 -0.89
CA ILE A 242 -5.50 7.54 -1.67
C ILE A 242 -5.42 7.05 -3.10
N VAL A 243 -6.50 6.49 -3.60
CA VAL A 243 -6.65 6.16 -5.03
C VAL A 243 -7.35 7.32 -5.71
N THR A 244 -6.78 7.84 -6.80
CA THR A 244 -7.37 8.95 -7.55
C THR A 244 -6.90 8.99 -9.01
N HIS A 245 -7.58 9.75 -9.83
CA HIS A 245 -7.12 10.18 -11.15
C HIS A 245 -6.64 11.64 -11.15
N ASP A 246 -6.74 12.33 -10.02
CA ASP A 246 -6.30 13.73 -9.86
C ASP A 246 -4.80 13.79 -9.58
N ILE A 247 -4.04 14.24 -10.57
CA ILE A 247 -2.58 14.39 -10.51
C ILE A 247 -2.16 15.49 -9.51
N SER A 248 -3.04 16.48 -9.24
CA SER A 248 -2.71 17.60 -8.34
C SER A 248 -2.44 17.14 -6.89
N LEU A 249 -2.88 15.93 -6.53
CA LEU A 249 -2.58 15.32 -5.23
C LEU A 249 -1.08 14.94 -5.09
N ALA A 250 -0.39 14.74 -6.21
CA ALA A 250 1.00 14.26 -6.23
C ALA A 250 1.96 15.13 -5.39
N ASP A 251 1.76 16.45 -5.40
CA ASP A 251 2.64 17.39 -4.70
C ASP A 251 2.40 17.42 -3.17
N ASN A 252 1.31 16.82 -2.72
CA ASN A 252 0.87 16.84 -1.31
C ASN A 252 1.04 15.50 -0.58
N VAL A 253 1.70 14.50 -1.18
CA VAL A 253 1.91 13.17 -0.61
C VAL A 253 3.40 12.85 -0.50
N ASP A 254 3.75 11.80 0.26
CA ASP A 254 5.14 11.37 0.41
C ASP A 254 5.60 10.52 -0.78
N ARG A 255 4.65 9.78 -1.39
CA ARG A 255 4.92 8.87 -2.51
C ARG A 255 3.72 8.80 -3.45
N VAL A 256 4.01 8.87 -4.72
CA VAL A 256 3.03 8.68 -5.80
C VAL A 256 3.34 7.38 -6.53
N VAL A 257 2.36 6.53 -6.69
CA VAL A 257 2.46 5.26 -7.40
C VAL A 257 1.56 5.33 -8.64
N MET A 258 2.16 5.18 -9.81
CA MET A 258 1.42 5.19 -11.08
C MET A 258 1.03 3.77 -11.47
N ILE A 259 -0.27 3.52 -11.61
CA ILE A 259 -0.80 2.23 -12.07
C ILE A 259 -1.33 2.34 -13.50
N SER A 260 -0.87 1.42 -14.35
CA SER A 260 -1.34 1.24 -15.71
C SER A 260 -1.48 -0.24 -16.04
N ASP A 261 -2.64 -0.62 -16.60
CA ASP A 261 -2.92 -1.99 -17.04
C ASP A 261 -2.64 -3.05 -15.95
N GLY A 262 -3.05 -2.76 -14.71
CA GLY A 262 -2.92 -3.67 -13.57
C GLY A 262 -1.49 -3.86 -13.03
N LYS A 263 -0.54 -2.98 -13.39
CA LYS A 263 0.85 -2.97 -12.91
C LYS A 263 1.26 -1.60 -12.43
N ILE A 264 2.23 -1.56 -11.53
CA ILE A 264 2.95 -0.32 -11.21
C ILE A 264 3.89 0.00 -12.37
N SER A 265 3.80 1.20 -12.91
CA SER A 265 4.64 1.68 -14.01
C SER A 265 5.78 2.57 -13.54
N SER A 266 5.51 3.47 -12.61
CA SER A 266 6.52 4.35 -12.01
C SER A 266 6.11 4.75 -10.60
N GLU A 267 7.09 5.24 -9.85
CA GLU A 267 6.93 5.82 -8.53
C GLU A 267 7.63 7.16 -8.44
N ARG A 268 7.03 8.12 -7.74
CA ARG A 268 7.64 9.40 -7.39
C ARG A 268 7.69 9.50 -5.87
N ILE A 269 8.88 9.74 -5.33
CA ILE A 269 9.13 9.78 -3.89
C ILE A 269 9.63 11.18 -3.52
N LEU A 270 9.10 11.73 -2.44
CA LEU A 270 9.54 13.03 -1.90
C LEU A 270 11.05 12.98 -1.59
N LYS A 271 11.82 13.94 -2.09
CA LYS A 271 13.30 13.96 -1.96
C LYS A 271 13.79 13.84 -0.52
N GLU A 272 13.14 14.50 0.42
CA GLU A 272 13.47 14.41 1.85
C GLU A 272 13.37 12.97 2.37
N ARG A 273 12.29 12.26 1.99
CA ARG A 273 12.07 10.87 2.38
C ARG A 273 13.01 9.90 1.66
N TYR A 274 13.27 10.13 0.38
CA TYR A 274 14.24 9.33 -0.37
C TYR A 274 15.64 9.38 0.27
N ASN A 275 16.10 10.57 0.68
CA ASN A 275 17.37 10.73 1.36
C ASN A 275 17.40 10.05 2.73
N SER A 276 16.30 10.03 3.47
CA SER A 276 16.18 9.29 4.74
C SER A 276 16.30 7.79 4.50
N ILE A 277 15.57 7.22 3.55
CA ILE A 277 15.62 5.80 3.17
C ILE A 277 17.04 5.41 2.70
N LYS A 278 17.69 6.27 1.91
CA LYS A 278 19.06 6.05 1.43
C LYS A 278 20.08 6.03 2.57
N ASN A 279 19.92 6.91 3.56
CA ASN A 279 20.80 6.98 4.72
C ASN A 279 20.59 5.80 5.69
N GLU A 280 19.37 5.31 5.84
CA GLU A 280 19.03 4.17 6.69
C GLU A 280 19.48 2.83 6.09
N ASN A 281 19.44 2.68 4.77
CA ASN A 281 19.80 1.45 4.07
C ASN A 281 21.26 1.35 3.65
N GLY A 282 22.13 2.30 4.04
CA GLY A 282 23.59 2.25 3.96
C GLY A 282 24.25 1.67 2.71
N SER A 283 23.54 1.53 1.59
CA SER A 283 24.02 1.10 0.28
C SER A 283 22.86 0.57 -0.58
N LEU A 284 22.00 1.44 -1.07
CA LEU A 284 21.36 1.13 -2.34
C LEU A 284 22.21 1.75 -3.43
N ALA A 285 23.02 0.88 -4.04
CA ALA A 285 23.75 1.04 -5.30
C ALA A 285 24.08 2.49 -5.71
N ASP A 286 25.34 2.88 -5.54
CA ASP A 286 25.99 3.93 -6.33
C ASP A 286 25.93 3.60 -7.84
N GLY A 287 24.75 3.47 -8.41
CA GLY A 287 24.61 2.94 -9.76
C GLY A 287 23.58 3.60 -10.66
N ILE A 288 22.69 4.44 -10.12
CA ILE A 288 21.69 5.12 -10.99
C ILE A 288 21.51 6.56 -10.48
N GLY A 289 22.60 7.31 -10.47
CA GLY A 289 22.61 8.77 -10.40
C GLY A 289 23.01 9.30 -11.75
N GLY A 290 22.09 9.47 -12.66
CA GLY A 290 22.34 10.29 -13.82
C GLY A 290 22.60 11.70 -13.36
N ASN A 291 23.83 12.22 -13.57
CA ASN A 291 24.13 13.63 -13.50
C ASN A 291 23.25 14.36 -14.53
N THR A 292 22.11 14.85 -14.10
CA THR A 292 21.46 16.01 -14.71
C THR A 292 21.90 17.24 -13.92
N GLU A 293 23.17 17.62 -14.07
CA GLU A 293 23.58 19.00 -13.89
C GLU A 293 22.99 19.79 -15.05
N ASN A 294 22.09 20.71 -14.74
CA ASN A 294 21.43 21.73 -15.55
C ASN A 294 19.97 21.42 -15.94
N SER A 295 19.09 21.44 -14.96
CA SER A 295 17.81 22.14 -15.04
C SER A 295 17.40 22.47 -13.60
N GLU A 296 17.13 23.75 -13.32
CA GLU A 296 16.47 24.24 -12.12
C GLU A 296 15.00 23.75 -12.16
N ASP A 297 14.81 22.44 -12.08
CA ASP A 297 13.50 21.82 -11.92
C ASP A 297 13.24 21.76 -10.43
N GLU A 298 12.38 22.65 -9.93
CA GLU A 298 11.91 22.70 -8.55
C GLU A 298 11.04 21.48 -8.17
N SER A 299 11.22 20.33 -8.83
CA SER A 299 10.47 19.13 -8.48
C SER A 299 10.84 18.68 -7.07
N THR A 300 9.86 18.64 -6.17
CA THR A 300 10.01 18.20 -4.80
C THR A 300 10.21 16.69 -4.66
N HIS A 301 9.96 15.93 -5.73
CA HIS A 301 10.00 14.47 -5.80
C HIS A 301 11.04 13.97 -6.79
N GLU A 302 11.57 12.77 -6.54
CA GLU A 302 12.34 11.98 -7.51
C GLU A 302 11.45 10.93 -8.16
N GLU A 303 11.59 10.73 -9.48
CA GLU A 303 10.79 9.76 -10.24
C GLU A 303 11.62 8.52 -10.56
N PHE A 304 11.03 7.35 -10.31
CA PHE A 304 11.62 6.04 -10.55
C PHE A 304 10.71 5.22 -11.47
N MET A 305 11.29 4.65 -12.51
CA MET A 305 10.61 3.65 -13.34
C MET A 305 10.75 2.28 -12.67
N ILE A 306 9.68 1.53 -12.61
CA ILE A 306 9.67 0.21 -11.95
C ILE A 306 10.07 -0.87 -12.94
N LEU A 307 11.13 -1.61 -12.58
CA LEU A 307 11.54 -2.84 -13.26
C LEU A 307 10.79 -4.02 -12.62
N ASP A 308 9.91 -4.69 -13.38
CA ASP A 308 9.18 -5.85 -12.86
C ASP A 308 10.10 -7.08 -12.70
N LYS A 309 9.62 -8.12 -11.99
CA LYS A 309 10.38 -9.39 -11.79
C LYS A 309 10.79 -10.09 -13.08
N ALA A 310 10.17 -9.75 -14.20
CA ALA A 310 10.55 -10.25 -15.52
C ALA A 310 11.59 -9.36 -16.24
N GLY A 311 12.11 -8.33 -15.58
CA GLY A 311 13.09 -7.41 -16.15
C GLY A 311 12.48 -6.43 -17.17
N ARG A 312 11.18 -6.09 -17.07
CA ARG A 312 10.53 -5.17 -17.99
C ARG A 312 10.33 -3.81 -17.32
N VAL A 313 10.62 -2.74 -18.05
CA VAL A 313 10.31 -1.36 -17.70
C VAL A 313 9.35 -0.79 -18.75
N ARG A 314 8.44 0.08 -18.33
CA ARG A 314 7.52 0.76 -19.25
C ARG A 314 7.99 2.20 -19.41
N LEU A 315 8.29 2.60 -20.64
CA LEU A 315 8.57 4.00 -20.98
C LEU A 315 7.27 4.79 -21.06
N SER A 316 7.20 5.94 -20.42
CA SER A 316 6.05 6.84 -20.58
C SER A 316 5.96 7.42 -21.99
N PRO A 317 4.78 7.85 -22.46
CA PRO A 317 4.67 8.52 -23.76
C PRO A 317 5.59 9.75 -23.90
N GLU A 318 5.75 10.52 -22.81
CA GLU A 318 6.63 11.69 -22.78
C GLU A 318 8.10 11.31 -22.95
N MET A 319 8.54 10.19 -22.31
CA MET A 319 9.90 9.66 -22.49
C MET A 319 10.12 9.15 -23.91
N GLN A 320 9.11 8.49 -24.50
CA GLN A 320 9.19 8.01 -25.89
C GLN A 320 9.30 9.18 -26.86
N GLU A 321 8.50 10.22 -26.67
CA GLU A 321 8.53 11.44 -27.49
C GLU A 321 9.86 12.18 -27.33
N ALA A 322 10.35 12.36 -26.09
CA ALA A 322 11.63 13.03 -25.83
C ALA A 322 12.83 12.26 -26.42
N ALA A 323 12.76 10.93 -26.47
CA ALA A 323 13.78 10.06 -27.08
C ALA A 323 13.58 9.82 -28.58
N GLY A 324 12.60 10.49 -29.24
CA GLY A 324 12.31 10.31 -30.65
C GLY A 324 11.82 8.90 -31.03
N ILE A 325 11.29 8.13 -30.08
CA ILE A 325 10.84 6.76 -30.29
C ILE A 325 9.42 6.79 -30.88
N ASN A 326 9.32 6.64 -32.20
CA ASN A 326 8.06 6.66 -32.95
C ASN A 326 7.61 5.26 -33.42
N SER A 327 8.40 4.23 -33.13
CA SER A 327 8.13 2.84 -33.52
C SER A 327 7.98 1.94 -32.29
N ASN A 328 7.51 0.71 -32.49
CA ASN A 328 7.46 -0.32 -31.46
C ASN A 328 8.78 -1.08 -31.28
N ARG A 329 9.86 -0.63 -31.95
CA ARG A 329 11.19 -1.19 -31.84
C ARG A 329 12.16 -0.15 -31.32
N VAL A 330 13.03 -0.58 -30.44
CA VAL A 330 14.07 0.26 -29.83
C VAL A 330 15.39 -0.51 -29.84
N ARG A 331 16.49 0.22 -29.98
CA ARG A 331 17.83 -0.31 -29.75
C ARG A 331 18.20 -0.11 -28.29
N ILE A 332 18.70 -1.17 -27.65
CA ILE A 332 19.13 -1.10 -26.25
C ILE A 332 20.63 -1.39 -26.22
N GLU A 333 21.39 -0.48 -25.65
CA GLU A 333 22.84 -0.55 -25.54
C GLU A 333 23.26 -0.34 -24.08
N VAL A 334 24.42 -0.86 -23.69
CA VAL A 334 25.01 -0.60 -22.37
C VAL A 334 26.26 0.23 -22.59
N GLU A 335 26.23 1.48 -22.18
CA GLU A 335 27.33 2.43 -22.29
C GLU A 335 27.74 2.88 -20.87
N ASP A 336 28.98 2.71 -20.51
CA ASP A 336 29.54 3.13 -19.20
C ASP A 336 28.70 2.70 -17.98
N GLY A 337 28.16 1.47 -18.00
CA GLY A 337 27.31 0.93 -16.94
C GLY A 337 25.88 1.46 -16.92
N LYS A 338 25.47 2.20 -17.96
CA LYS A 338 24.11 2.73 -18.14
C LYS A 338 23.40 1.97 -19.28
N ILE A 339 22.11 1.73 -19.12
CA ILE A 339 21.25 1.23 -20.19
C ILE A 339 20.76 2.45 -20.98
N VAL A 340 21.09 2.50 -22.27
CA VAL A 340 20.67 3.53 -23.21
C VAL A 340 19.65 2.94 -24.16
N ILE A 341 18.51 3.61 -24.30
CA ILE A 341 17.42 3.21 -25.21
C ILE A 341 17.33 4.27 -26.30
N ARG A 342 17.47 3.86 -27.56
CA ARG A 342 17.41 4.74 -28.73
C ARG A 342 16.32 4.33 -29.69
N SER A 343 15.90 5.22 -30.57
CA SER A 343 15.06 4.93 -31.71
C SER A 343 15.76 3.92 -32.65
N GLU A 344 14.97 3.14 -33.40
CA GLU A 344 15.51 2.22 -34.43
C GLU A 344 16.24 2.95 -35.56
N ASP A 345 15.88 4.22 -35.78
CA ASP A 345 16.36 5.06 -36.90
C ASP A 345 17.63 5.87 -36.54
N GLU A 346 18.14 5.78 -35.31
CA GLU A 346 19.44 6.28 -34.88
C GLU A 346 20.46 5.13 -34.80
#